data_3a6f5118ffba725c2488c06a0326be3f
#
_entry.id   3a6f5118ffba725c2488c06a0326be3f
#
_cell.length_a   1.000
_cell.length_b   1.000
_cell.length_c   1.000
_cell.angle_alpha   90.00
_cell.angle_beta   90.00
_cell.angle_gamma   90.00
#
_symmetry.space_group_name_H-M   'P 1'
#
loop_
_entity.id
_entity.type
_entity.pdbx_description
1 polymer ?
#
loop_
_entity_poly.entity_id
_entity_poly.type
_entity_poly.pdbx_seq_one_letter_code
_entity_poly.pdbx_strand_id
1 'polypeptide(L)'
;MKPAALPTKEWIIQQAATLFNTKGYYACSLSDIMEATQLKKGGIYNYFRNKEEIALAAFDYSFQLVLQRFRSKLNLAETSWEKLHIIIDVLASMAFEPVITGGCPIFNISVEAPRLDPALALKARQGMQMLTRYIEIKLEEGELQGEFSCSRSYEEIASTMVGCLEGANIVARTLNDAERLHWAVNHVKEYLVQNCQKP
;
A
#
# COMPACT_ATOMS: atom_id res chain seq x y z
N MET A 1 -23.48 -5.32 8.28
CA MET A 1 -24.74 -5.14 7.48
C MET A 1 -24.44 -4.13 6.36
N LYS A 2 -24.86 -4.41 5.12
CA LYS A 2 -24.62 -3.51 3.97
C LYS A 2 -25.27 -2.13 4.22
N PRO A 3 -24.53 -1.00 4.04
CA PRO A 3 -25.12 0.33 4.06
C PRO A 3 -26.19 0.48 2.96
N ALA A 4 -27.34 1.09 3.27
CA ALA A 4 -28.48 1.17 2.34
C ALA A 4 -28.16 1.87 1.01
N ALA A 5 -27.24 2.84 1.03
CA ALA A 5 -26.85 3.63 -0.15
C ALA A 5 -25.71 2.98 -0.99
N LEU A 6 -25.08 1.89 -0.53
CA LEU A 6 -23.92 1.32 -1.22
C LEU A 6 -24.39 0.29 -2.27
N PRO A 7 -23.98 0.40 -3.56
CA PRO A 7 -24.24 -0.61 -4.57
C PRO A 7 -23.71 -1.98 -4.16
N THR A 8 -24.43 -3.06 -4.53
CA THR A 8 -24.07 -4.42 -4.09
C THR A 8 -22.70 -4.86 -4.57
N LYS A 9 -22.31 -4.50 -5.80
CA LYS A 9 -20.98 -4.80 -6.35
C LYS A 9 -19.87 -4.17 -5.50
N GLU A 10 -20.02 -2.89 -5.15
CA GLU A 10 -19.04 -2.17 -4.32
C GLU A 10 -18.97 -2.75 -2.91
N TRP A 11 -20.11 -3.16 -2.33
CA TRP A 11 -20.13 -3.84 -1.05
C TRP A 11 -19.33 -5.14 -1.06
N ILE A 12 -19.49 -5.97 -2.12
CA ILE A 12 -18.70 -7.19 -2.29
C ILE A 12 -17.21 -6.87 -2.36
N ILE A 13 -16.83 -5.85 -3.16
CA ILE A 13 -15.44 -5.43 -3.32
C ILE A 13 -14.84 -5.01 -1.98
N GLN A 14 -15.53 -4.17 -1.19
CA GLN A 14 -15.03 -3.68 0.08
C GLN A 14 -14.83 -4.79 1.12
N GLN A 15 -15.79 -5.71 1.22
CA GLN A 15 -15.68 -6.85 2.13
C GLN A 15 -14.55 -7.80 1.70
N ALA A 16 -14.47 -8.11 0.41
CA ALA A 16 -13.43 -8.95 -0.15
C ALA A 16 -12.02 -8.31 0.02
N ALA A 17 -11.90 -7.01 -0.18
CA ALA A 17 -10.65 -6.28 0.01
C ALA A 17 -10.13 -6.42 1.45
N THR A 18 -10.98 -6.25 2.45
CA THR A 18 -10.63 -6.46 3.86
C THR A 18 -10.23 -7.92 4.13
N LEU A 19 -10.99 -8.87 3.61
CA LEU A 19 -10.70 -10.31 3.79
C LEU A 19 -9.37 -10.70 3.14
N PHE A 20 -9.13 -10.30 1.90
CA PHE A 20 -7.86 -10.60 1.21
C PHE A 20 -6.67 -9.94 1.90
N ASN A 21 -6.84 -8.72 2.43
CA ASN A 21 -5.76 -8.02 3.11
C ASN A 21 -5.45 -8.58 4.52
N THR A 22 -6.41 -9.26 5.16
CA THR A 22 -6.24 -9.82 6.51
C THR A 22 -5.95 -11.31 6.52
N LYS A 23 -6.63 -12.09 5.68
CA LYS A 23 -6.47 -13.55 5.60
C LYS A 23 -5.48 -13.99 4.52
N GLY A 24 -5.18 -13.12 3.55
CA GLY A 24 -4.48 -13.47 2.32
C GLY A 24 -5.41 -14.04 1.25
N TYR A 25 -4.94 -14.00 0.00
CA TYR A 25 -5.72 -14.45 -1.15
C TYR A 25 -6.04 -15.95 -1.10
N TYR A 26 -5.03 -16.78 -0.77
CA TYR A 26 -5.21 -18.24 -0.77
C TYR A 26 -6.13 -18.71 0.34
N ALA A 27 -5.94 -18.20 1.55
CA ALA A 27 -6.71 -18.61 2.72
C ALA A 27 -8.16 -18.09 2.70
N CYS A 28 -8.43 -17.01 2.00
CA CYS A 28 -9.78 -16.46 1.86
C CYS A 28 -10.60 -17.30 0.85
N SER A 29 -11.69 -17.89 1.29
CA SER A 29 -12.63 -18.65 0.47
C SER A 29 -13.81 -17.79 -0.02
N LEU A 30 -14.55 -18.29 -1.03
CA LEU A 30 -15.81 -17.66 -1.43
C LEU A 30 -16.84 -17.69 -0.28
N SER A 31 -16.80 -18.71 0.57
CA SER A 31 -17.67 -18.80 1.75
C SER A 31 -17.41 -17.66 2.74
N ASP A 32 -16.14 -17.27 2.95
CA ASP A 32 -15.80 -16.12 3.77
C ASP A 32 -16.40 -14.83 3.20
N ILE A 33 -16.34 -14.67 1.88
CA ILE A 33 -16.93 -13.48 1.21
C ILE A 33 -18.47 -13.51 1.33
N MET A 34 -19.09 -14.68 1.18
CA MET A 34 -20.55 -14.84 1.38
C MET A 34 -20.96 -14.47 2.80
N GLU A 35 -20.21 -14.92 3.79
CA GLU A 35 -20.45 -14.64 5.20
C GLU A 35 -20.31 -13.13 5.49
N ALA A 36 -19.21 -12.51 5.07
CA ALA A 36 -18.95 -11.10 5.28
C ALA A 36 -19.97 -10.18 4.58
N THR A 37 -20.42 -10.58 3.40
CA THR A 37 -21.39 -9.78 2.61
C THR A 37 -22.83 -10.07 2.97
N GLN A 38 -23.11 -11.18 3.66
CA GLN A 38 -24.47 -11.71 3.91
C GLN A 38 -25.21 -12.04 2.60
N LEU A 39 -24.49 -12.37 1.52
CA LEU A 39 -25.05 -12.73 0.22
C LEU A 39 -24.95 -14.23 -0.01
N LYS A 40 -25.94 -14.77 -0.71
CA LYS A 40 -25.87 -16.14 -1.24
C LYS A 40 -24.94 -16.18 -2.45
N LYS A 41 -24.43 -17.37 -2.79
CA LYS A 41 -23.53 -17.63 -3.93
C LYS A 41 -24.01 -16.97 -5.24
N GLY A 42 -25.29 -17.12 -5.59
CA GLY A 42 -25.89 -16.47 -6.77
C GLY A 42 -25.82 -14.95 -6.73
N GLY A 43 -25.98 -14.34 -5.55
CA GLY A 43 -25.88 -12.87 -5.37
C GLY A 43 -24.50 -12.31 -5.67
N ILE A 44 -23.44 -13.11 -5.41
CA ILE A 44 -22.05 -12.74 -5.75
C ILE A 44 -21.80 -12.98 -7.24
N TYR A 45 -22.19 -14.14 -7.78
CA TYR A 45 -21.98 -14.51 -9.17
C TYR A 45 -22.78 -13.70 -10.20
N ASN A 46 -23.75 -12.90 -9.75
CA ASN A 46 -24.39 -11.88 -10.60
C ASN A 46 -23.44 -10.74 -11.01
N TYR A 47 -22.35 -10.54 -10.24
CA TYR A 47 -21.39 -9.44 -10.44
C TYR A 47 -19.98 -9.89 -10.82
N PHE A 48 -19.59 -11.11 -10.45
CA PHE A 48 -18.24 -11.63 -10.63
C PHE A 48 -18.29 -13.10 -11.10
N ARG A 49 -17.45 -13.46 -12.04
CA ARG A 49 -17.42 -14.83 -12.62
C ARG A 49 -16.72 -15.83 -11.70
N ASN A 50 -15.70 -15.37 -10.96
CA ASN A 50 -14.84 -16.20 -10.13
C ASN A 50 -14.21 -15.38 -9.00
N LYS A 51 -13.43 -16.04 -8.13
CA LYS A 51 -12.73 -15.40 -7.01
C LYS A 51 -11.62 -14.47 -7.50
N GLU A 52 -10.96 -14.80 -8.61
CA GLU A 52 -9.89 -14.02 -9.22
C GLU A 52 -10.40 -12.65 -9.64
N GLU A 53 -11.56 -12.58 -10.27
CA GLU A 53 -12.17 -11.30 -10.67
C GLU A 53 -12.52 -10.42 -9.45
N ILE A 54 -13.00 -11.05 -8.37
CA ILE A 54 -13.23 -10.33 -7.10
C ILE A 54 -11.91 -9.81 -6.53
N ALA A 55 -10.85 -10.63 -6.56
CA ALA A 55 -9.55 -10.25 -6.02
C ALA A 55 -8.90 -9.10 -6.79
N LEU A 56 -8.99 -9.10 -8.12
CA LEU A 56 -8.52 -7.99 -8.94
C LEU A 56 -9.25 -6.69 -8.61
N ALA A 57 -10.58 -6.74 -8.50
CA ALA A 57 -11.38 -5.56 -8.13
C ALA A 57 -11.10 -5.10 -6.69
N ALA A 58 -10.91 -6.03 -5.76
CA ALA A 58 -10.57 -5.76 -4.37
C ALA A 58 -9.18 -5.12 -4.23
N PHE A 59 -8.19 -5.60 -5.01
CA PHE A 59 -6.87 -4.98 -5.05
C PHE A 59 -6.95 -3.56 -5.59
N ASP A 60 -7.65 -3.34 -6.72
CA ASP A 60 -7.80 -2.00 -7.30
C ASP A 60 -8.45 -1.03 -6.30
N TYR A 61 -9.48 -1.48 -5.59
CA TYR A 61 -10.12 -0.70 -4.53
C TYR A 61 -9.12 -0.34 -3.40
N SER A 62 -8.39 -1.33 -2.88
CA SER A 62 -7.40 -1.12 -1.82
C SER A 62 -6.29 -0.18 -2.26
N PHE A 63 -5.83 -0.33 -3.51
CA PHE A 63 -4.81 0.53 -4.10
C PHE A 63 -5.30 1.98 -4.23
N GLN A 64 -6.56 2.21 -4.63
CA GLN A 64 -7.14 3.55 -4.66
C GLN A 64 -7.20 4.20 -3.28
N LEU A 65 -7.46 3.45 -2.21
CA LEU A 65 -7.41 3.96 -0.83
C LEU A 65 -5.99 4.43 -0.46
N VAL A 66 -4.96 3.66 -0.85
CA VAL A 66 -3.55 4.06 -0.66
C VAL A 66 -3.26 5.37 -1.41
N LEU A 67 -3.63 5.45 -2.69
CA LEU A 67 -3.43 6.66 -3.48
C LEU A 67 -4.17 7.87 -2.91
N GLN A 68 -5.39 7.70 -2.40
CA GLN A 68 -6.14 8.76 -1.74
C GLN A 68 -5.44 9.26 -0.47
N ARG A 69 -4.88 8.34 0.36
CA ARG A 69 -4.10 8.70 1.54
C ARG A 69 -2.88 9.54 1.15
N PHE A 70 -2.12 9.13 0.13
CA PHE A 70 -0.98 9.89 -0.37
C PHE A 70 -1.41 11.26 -0.87
N ARG A 71 -2.40 11.34 -1.74
CA ARG A 71 -2.89 12.62 -2.30
C ARG A 71 -3.32 13.59 -1.21
N SER A 72 -4.09 13.13 -0.22
CA SER A 72 -4.60 13.98 0.87
C SER A 72 -3.49 14.60 1.72
N LYS A 73 -2.36 13.92 1.88
CA LYS A 73 -1.21 14.39 2.66
C LYS A 73 -0.25 15.23 1.82
N LEU A 74 0.04 14.79 0.60
CA LEU A 74 1.01 15.45 -0.28
C LEU A 74 0.54 16.81 -0.80
N ASN A 75 -0.77 17.06 -0.87
CA ASN A 75 -1.31 18.37 -1.23
C ASN A 75 -0.95 19.49 -0.23
N LEU A 76 -0.43 19.15 0.94
CA LEU A 76 -0.01 20.08 1.98
C LEU A 76 1.48 20.48 1.86
N ALA A 77 2.23 19.81 0.97
CA ALA A 77 3.66 20.02 0.79
C ALA A 77 3.96 20.86 -0.45
N GLU A 78 4.85 21.84 -0.29
CA GLU A 78 5.29 22.70 -1.39
C GLU A 78 6.56 22.15 -2.06
N THR A 79 7.52 21.64 -1.27
CA THR A 79 8.81 21.17 -1.73
C THR A 79 8.85 19.66 -1.95
N SER A 80 9.78 19.18 -2.78
CA SER A 80 10.04 17.75 -2.96
C SER A 80 10.58 17.12 -1.68
N TRP A 81 11.37 17.87 -0.91
CA TRP A 81 11.87 17.44 0.39
C TRP A 81 10.74 17.14 1.38
N GLU A 82 9.78 18.03 1.51
CA GLU A 82 8.60 17.82 2.35
C GLU A 82 7.78 16.62 1.88
N LYS A 83 7.59 16.45 0.55
CA LYS A 83 6.87 15.31 -0.03
C LYS A 83 7.54 13.99 0.30
N LEU A 84 8.88 13.92 0.25
CA LEU A 84 9.63 12.72 0.63
C LEU A 84 9.41 12.35 2.11
N HIS A 85 9.40 13.33 3.02
CA HIS A 85 9.10 13.09 4.43
C HIS A 85 7.66 12.62 4.65
N ILE A 86 6.70 13.23 3.95
CA ILE A 86 5.29 12.79 3.99
C ILE A 86 5.14 11.36 3.47
N ILE A 87 5.87 10.97 2.42
CA ILE A 87 5.87 9.60 1.92
C ILE A 87 6.34 8.62 3.00
N ILE A 88 7.44 8.94 3.71
CA ILE A 88 7.93 8.14 4.82
C ILE A 88 6.84 7.98 5.89
N ASP A 89 6.23 9.07 6.31
CA ASP A 89 5.21 9.06 7.37
C ASP A 89 3.94 8.32 6.94
N VAL A 90 3.52 8.43 5.67
CA VAL A 90 2.36 7.69 5.13
C VAL A 90 2.65 6.20 5.06
N LEU A 91 3.83 5.78 4.58
CA LEU A 91 4.21 4.36 4.55
C LEU A 91 4.28 3.78 5.97
N ALA A 92 4.90 4.50 6.89
CA ALA A 92 4.98 4.08 8.29
C ALA A 92 3.59 3.95 8.94
N SER A 93 2.65 4.85 8.62
CA SER A 93 1.30 4.81 9.19
C SER A 93 0.55 3.51 8.90
N MET A 94 0.92 2.76 7.85
CA MET A 94 0.26 1.51 7.47
C MET A 94 0.37 0.39 8.52
N ALA A 95 1.28 0.50 9.50
CA ALA A 95 1.39 -0.45 10.58
C ALA A 95 0.17 -0.42 11.52
N PHE A 96 -0.22 0.76 11.99
CA PHE A 96 -1.21 0.94 13.05
C PHE A 96 -2.45 1.72 12.60
N GLU A 97 -2.33 2.51 11.53
CA GLU A 97 -3.43 3.28 10.93
C GLU A 97 -3.58 2.93 9.43
N PRO A 98 -3.73 1.65 9.06
CA PRO A 98 -3.80 1.27 7.66
C PRO A 98 -5.06 1.82 6.98
N VAL A 99 -4.97 2.07 5.67
CA VAL A 99 -6.13 2.50 4.85
C VAL A 99 -7.20 1.42 4.74
N ILE A 100 -6.82 0.18 4.95
CA ILE A 100 -7.67 -1.00 5.04
C ILE A 100 -7.08 -1.95 6.08
N THR A 101 -7.91 -2.58 6.89
CA THR A 101 -7.45 -3.52 7.92
C THR A 101 -6.52 -4.58 7.34
N GLY A 102 -5.40 -4.83 8.02
CA GLY A 102 -4.39 -5.83 7.59
C GLY A 102 -3.04 -5.24 7.17
N GLY A 103 -2.89 -3.90 7.12
CA GLY A 103 -1.63 -3.22 6.75
C GLY A 103 -1.58 -2.82 5.28
N CYS A 104 -0.38 -2.65 4.74
CA CYS A 104 -0.17 -2.23 3.36
C CYS A 104 -0.68 -3.28 2.35
N PRO A 105 -1.72 -2.98 1.54
CA PRO A 105 -2.27 -3.97 0.62
C PRO A 105 -1.33 -4.29 -0.54
N ILE A 106 -0.46 -3.36 -0.95
CA ILE A 106 0.54 -3.60 -2.00
C ILE A 106 1.55 -4.63 -1.50
N PHE A 107 2.04 -4.45 -0.26
CA PHE A 107 3.02 -5.35 0.32
C PHE A 107 2.42 -6.74 0.59
N ASN A 108 1.25 -6.82 1.20
CA ASN A 108 0.59 -8.07 1.52
C ASN A 108 0.39 -8.95 0.27
N ILE A 109 -0.11 -8.38 -0.81
CA ILE A 109 -0.29 -9.15 -2.07
C ILE A 109 1.07 -9.51 -2.71
N SER A 110 2.10 -8.67 -2.56
CA SER A 110 3.43 -8.92 -3.13
C SER A 110 4.12 -10.13 -2.47
N VAL A 111 3.89 -10.38 -1.19
CA VAL A 111 4.39 -11.57 -0.48
C VAL A 111 3.81 -12.86 -1.05
N GLU A 112 2.56 -12.83 -1.49
CA GLU A 112 1.89 -13.97 -2.11
C GLU A 112 2.15 -14.07 -3.63
N ALA A 113 2.64 -13.02 -4.29
CA ALA A 113 2.76 -12.87 -5.73
C ALA A 113 3.37 -14.07 -6.48
N PRO A 114 4.42 -14.75 -5.98
CA PRO A 114 5.00 -15.91 -6.68
C PRO A 114 4.05 -17.10 -6.86
N ARG A 115 2.96 -17.12 -6.10
CA ARG A 115 1.95 -18.21 -6.09
C ARG A 115 0.60 -17.76 -6.65
N LEU A 116 0.45 -16.49 -6.98
CA LEU A 116 -0.81 -15.92 -7.44
C LEU A 116 -1.08 -16.22 -8.92
N ASP A 117 -2.34 -16.06 -9.30
CA ASP A 117 -2.74 -15.91 -10.69
C ASP A 117 -1.88 -14.81 -11.38
N PRO A 118 -1.46 -15.00 -12.65
CA PRO A 118 -0.59 -14.07 -13.36
C PRO A 118 -1.12 -12.62 -13.39
N ALA A 119 -2.44 -12.44 -13.49
CA ALA A 119 -3.03 -11.09 -13.52
C ALA A 119 -2.90 -10.38 -12.17
N LEU A 120 -3.12 -11.11 -11.06
CA LEU A 120 -2.97 -10.56 -9.72
C LEU A 120 -1.50 -10.30 -9.35
N ALA A 121 -0.60 -11.21 -9.77
CA ALA A 121 0.85 -11.02 -9.62
C ALA A 121 1.34 -9.80 -10.41
N LEU A 122 0.80 -9.57 -11.62
CA LEU A 122 1.11 -8.37 -12.41
C LEU A 122 0.63 -7.09 -11.69
N LYS A 123 -0.57 -7.09 -11.11
CA LYS A 123 -1.10 -5.98 -10.32
C LYS A 123 -0.22 -5.64 -9.11
N ALA A 124 0.25 -6.66 -8.39
CA ALA A 124 1.16 -6.49 -7.26
C ALA A 124 2.47 -5.82 -7.70
N ARG A 125 3.06 -6.32 -8.80
CA ARG A 125 4.28 -5.74 -9.40
C ARG A 125 4.06 -4.28 -9.82
N GLN A 126 2.97 -3.98 -10.53
CA GLN A 126 2.63 -2.62 -10.95
C GLN A 126 2.45 -1.68 -9.76
N GLY A 127 1.78 -2.13 -8.70
CA GLY A 127 1.62 -1.36 -7.47
C GLY A 127 2.95 -1.01 -6.82
N MET A 128 3.86 -1.98 -6.70
CA MET A 128 5.20 -1.75 -6.15
C MET A 128 6.03 -0.82 -7.03
N GLN A 129 6.02 -1.03 -8.35
CA GLN A 129 6.72 -0.15 -9.30
C GLN A 129 6.18 1.29 -9.25
N MET A 130 4.87 1.47 -9.12
CA MET A 130 4.28 2.81 -9.02
C MET A 130 4.71 3.52 -7.73
N LEU A 131 4.79 2.79 -6.61
CA LEU A 131 5.24 3.34 -5.34
C LEU A 131 6.71 3.78 -5.40
N THR A 132 7.62 2.91 -5.86
CA THR A 132 9.04 3.24 -5.97
C THR A 132 9.28 4.36 -6.98
N ARG A 133 8.64 4.27 -8.16
CA ARG A 133 8.78 5.31 -9.20
C ARG A 133 8.28 6.69 -8.73
N TYR A 134 7.24 6.74 -7.92
CA TYR A 134 6.76 8.01 -7.36
C TYR A 134 7.81 8.67 -6.46
N ILE A 135 8.53 7.88 -5.64
CA ILE A 135 9.64 8.39 -4.82
C ILE A 135 10.78 8.88 -5.70
N GLU A 136 11.18 8.10 -6.72
CA GLU A 136 12.21 8.49 -7.69
C GLU A 136 11.90 9.83 -8.36
N ILE A 137 10.63 10.03 -8.79
CA ILE A 137 10.20 11.30 -9.39
C ILE A 137 10.36 12.47 -8.39
N LYS A 138 10.08 12.27 -7.10
CA LYS A 138 10.24 13.34 -6.10
C LYS A 138 11.71 13.63 -5.82
N LEU A 139 12.58 12.63 -5.89
CA LEU A 139 14.03 12.83 -5.81
C LEU A 139 14.55 13.61 -7.02
N GLU A 140 14.15 13.23 -8.22
CA GLU A 140 14.50 13.90 -9.47
C GLU A 140 14.01 15.36 -9.50
N GLU A 141 12.74 15.60 -9.16
CA GLU A 141 12.17 16.95 -9.08
C GLU A 141 12.92 17.85 -8.09
N GLY A 142 13.24 17.33 -6.88
CA GLY A 142 13.95 18.11 -5.86
C GLY A 142 15.38 18.46 -6.28
N GLU A 143 16.11 17.56 -6.94
CA GLU A 143 17.44 17.84 -7.46
C GLU A 143 17.39 18.85 -8.62
N LEU A 144 16.44 18.74 -9.55
CA LEU A 144 16.23 19.69 -10.63
C LEU A 144 15.86 21.09 -10.13
N GLN A 145 15.16 21.18 -8.99
CA GLN A 145 14.79 22.46 -8.37
C GLN A 145 15.89 23.01 -7.45
N GLY A 146 17.00 22.28 -7.28
CA GLY A 146 18.12 22.68 -6.43
C GLY A 146 17.82 22.61 -4.94
N GLU A 147 16.81 21.84 -4.54
CA GLU A 147 16.49 21.65 -3.12
C GLU A 147 17.55 20.81 -2.40
N PHE A 148 18.14 19.84 -3.10
CA PHE A 148 19.20 18.94 -2.64
C PHE A 148 19.93 18.32 -3.84
N SER A 149 21.04 17.62 -3.57
CA SER A 149 21.75 16.78 -4.54
C SER A 149 21.92 15.38 -3.99
N CYS A 150 21.61 14.37 -4.83
CA CYS A 150 21.66 12.97 -4.44
C CYS A 150 23.01 12.34 -4.75
N SER A 151 23.61 11.65 -3.76
CA SER A 151 24.87 10.92 -3.90
C SER A 151 24.72 9.49 -4.42
N ARG A 152 23.47 8.98 -4.48
CA ARG A 152 23.10 7.65 -4.96
C ARG A 152 22.02 7.74 -6.02
N SER A 153 21.79 6.65 -6.75
CA SER A 153 20.70 6.60 -7.72
C SER A 153 19.34 6.72 -7.02
N TYR A 154 18.38 7.35 -7.68
CA TYR A 154 17.02 7.50 -7.15
C TYR A 154 16.36 6.14 -6.91
N GLU A 155 16.63 5.15 -7.77
CA GLU A 155 16.16 3.78 -7.64
C GLU A 155 16.68 3.12 -6.35
N GLU A 156 17.98 3.28 -6.03
CA GLU A 156 18.56 2.76 -4.79
C GLU A 156 17.92 3.40 -3.56
N ILE A 157 17.77 4.73 -3.57
CA ILE A 157 17.16 5.46 -2.47
C ILE A 157 15.70 5.01 -2.28
N ALA A 158 14.91 5.00 -3.34
CA ALA A 158 13.51 4.63 -3.30
C ALA A 158 13.29 3.19 -2.81
N SER A 159 14.07 2.24 -3.35
CA SER A 159 14.02 0.82 -2.96
C SER A 159 14.39 0.62 -1.49
N THR A 160 15.43 1.31 -1.02
CA THR A 160 15.86 1.26 0.38
C THR A 160 14.77 1.82 1.31
N MET A 161 14.19 2.96 0.98
CA MET A 161 13.10 3.58 1.76
C MET A 161 11.91 2.63 1.90
N VAL A 162 11.42 2.09 0.78
CA VAL A 162 10.27 1.18 0.78
C VAL A 162 10.57 -0.10 1.55
N GLY A 163 11.72 -0.73 1.28
CA GLY A 163 12.11 -1.98 1.93
C GLY A 163 12.26 -1.84 3.44
N CYS A 164 12.90 -0.78 3.93
CA CYS A 164 13.03 -0.50 5.36
C CYS A 164 11.68 -0.26 6.04
N LEU A 165 10.81 0.58 5.46
CA LEU A 165 9.54 0.94 6.08
C LEU A 165 8.54 -0.21 6.06
N GLU A 166 8.44 -0.96 4.97
CA GLU A 166 7.54 -2.13 4.90
C GLU A 166 8.02 -3.27 5.82
N GLY A 167 9.34 -3.51 5.91
CA GLY A 167 9.90 -4.43 6.88
C GLY A 167 9.62 -4.01 8.33
N ALA A 168 9.79 -2.73 8.64
CA ALA A 168 9.51 -2.17 9.95
C ALA A 168 8.02 -2.25 10.32
N ASN A 169 7.12 -2.02 9.37
CA ASN A 169 5.68 -2.19 9.55
C ASN A 169 5.32 -3.61 10.02
N ILE A 170 5.95 -4.64 9.41
CA ILE A 170 5.73 -6.04 9.82
C ILE A 170 6.27 -6.26 11.23
N VAL A 171 7.51 -5.84 11.52
CA VAL A 171 8.12 -6.03 12.83
C VAL A 171 7.28 -5.36 13.93
N ALA A 172 6.91 -4.10 13.73
CA ALA A 172 6.14 -3.34 14.70
C ALA A 172 4.75 -3.94 14.96
N ARG A 173 4.05 -4.37 13.91
CA ARG A 173 2.74 -5.03 14.03
C ARG A 173 2.84 -6.40 14.71
N THR A 174 3.82 -7.22 14.31
CA THR A 174 3.99 -8.57 14.86
C THR A 174 4.29 -8.52 16.36
N LEU A 175 5.10 -7.55 16.78
CA LEU A 175 5.48 -7.38 18.18
C LEU A 175 4.52 -6.45 18.95
N ASN A 176 3.55 -5.84 18.26
CA ASN A 176 2.65 -4.81 18.80
C ASN A 176 3.43 -3.69 19.51
N ASP A 177 4.49 -3.19 18.86
CA ASP A 177 5.45 -2.26 19.42
C ASP A 177 5.73 -1.12 18.41
N ALA A 178 5.12 0.04 18.65
CA ALA A 178 5.24 1.21 17.79
C ALA A 178 6.65 1.86 17.84
N GLU A 179 7.41 1.65 18.91
CA GLU A 179 8.74 2.24 19.05
C GLU A 179 9.70 1.68 18.00
N ARG A 180 9.56 0.40 17.65
CA ARG A 180 10.36 -0.23 16.58
C ARG A 180 10.14 0.42 15.22
N LEU A 181 8.91 0.85 14.95
CA LEU A 181 8.60 1.60 13.74
C LEU A 181 9.24 3.00 13.78
N HIS A 182 9.20 3.66 14.93
CA HIS A 182 9.81 4.97 15.12
C HIS A 182 11.31 4.95 14.85
N TRP A 183 12.03 3.92 15.32
CA TRP A 183 13.46 3.75 15.02
C TRP A 183 13.72 3.63 13.52
N ALA A 184 12.92 2.84 12.81
CA ALA A 184 13.08 2.69 11.36
C ALA A 184 12.73 3.97 10.60
N VAL A 185 11.71 4.69 11.00
CA VAL A 185 11.35 6.00 10.42
C VAL A 185 12.50 6.99 10.59
N ASN A 186 13.08 7.09 11.78
CA ASN A 186 14.22 7.96 12.03
C ASN A 186 15.43 7.54 11.17
N HIS A 187 15.72 6.24 11.11
CA HIS A 187 16.80 5.74 10.26
C HIS A 187 16.61 6.08 8.78
N VAL A 188 15.40 5.93 8.26
CA VAL A 188 15.10 6.28 6.84
C VAL A 188 15.20 7.78 6.62
N LYS A 189 14.78 8.62 7.57
CA LYS A 189 14.95 10.08 7.49
C LYS A 189 16.44 10.48 7.51
N GLU A 190 17.22 9.86 8.39
CA GLU A 190 18.68 10.07 8.43
C GLU A 190 19.37 9.60 7.14
N TYR A 191 18.97 8.42 6.62
CA TYR A 191 19.47 7.90 5.35
C TYR A 191 19.18 8.88 4.19
N LEU A 192 17.99 9.47 4.15
CA LEU A 192 17.62 10.46 3.15
C LEU A 192 18.51 11.73 3.28
N VAL A 193 18.70 12.25 4.49
CA VAL A 193 19.59 13.41 4.76
C VAL A 193 21.03 13.14 4.34
N GLN A 194 21.55 11.94 4.61
CA GLN A 194 22.93 11.57 4.26
C GLN A 194 23.14 11.43 2.75
N ASN A 195 22.13 11.03 2.00
CA ASN A 195 22.24 10.75 0.58
C ASN A 195 21.63 11.85 -0.32
N CYS A 196 20.86 12.79 0.25
CA CYS A 196 20.28 13.92 -0.46
C CYS A 196 20.59 15.19 0.35
N GLN A 197 21.77 15.76 0.13
CA GLN A 197 22.28 16.92 0.88
C GLN A 197 21.85 18.22 0.23
N LYS A 198 21.52 19.24 1.04
CA LYS A 198 21.34 20.59 0.53
C LYS A 198 22.64 21.09 -0.08
N PRO A 199 22.57 21.82 -1.21
CA PRO A 199 23.74 22.43 -1.85
C PRO A 199 24.47 23.38 -0.92
#